data_16595f346c7f3927b7e44ee644d41c48
#
_entry.id   16595f346c7f3927b7e44ee644d41c48
#
_cell.length_a   1.000
_cell.length_b   1.000
_cell.length_c   1.000
_cell.angle_alpha   90.00
_cell.angle_beta   90.00
_cell.angle_gamma   90.00
#
_symmetry.space_group_name_H-M   'P 1'
#
loop_
_entity.id
_entity.type
_entity.pdbx_description
1 polymer ?
#
loop_
_entity_poly.entity_id
_entity_poly.type
_entity_poly.pdbx_seq_one_letter_code
_entity_poly.pdbx_strand_id
1 'polypeptide(L)'
;WASMTRSRSKVNTFYGQAEGEYSPTKRWFFTANVSAHQHLVRSEDKNIILQDGGKAIVGYDKGRVELSGSVSAKWQPIDRLGMSVVLREEMYGSEWAPLIPAFFIDGIISPKGNVMLKASVSRNYRFPTLNDLYFLPGGNPNLRNEHGFSYDAGVSFEVGKENVYKLNGGVNWFDSYIDDWIIWLPTTKGFFSPRNVKKVHAYGIEVKANLAVQPAKDWLIDLNGSYSWTPSINEGEKMSPADQSVGKQLPYVPEHSASLTGRLSWRSWAFLYKWAFYSERFTMSSNDYTL
;
A
#
# COMPACT_ATOMS: atom_id res chain seq x y z
N TRP A 1 -11.04 0.35 -35.27
CA TRP A 1 -9.92 1.28 -35.45
C TRP A 1 -9.08 1.23 -34.17
N ALA A 2 -7.96 0.50 -34.20
CA ALA A 2 -6.99 0.55 -33.11
C ALA A 2 -6.19 1.85 -33.27
N SER A 3 -6.42 2.85 -32.43
CA SER A 3 -5.54 4.01 -32.37
C SER A 3 -4.27 3.56 -31.65
N MET A 4 -3.16 3.52 -32.38
CA MET A 4 -1.84 3.34 -31.75
C MET A 4 -1.52 4.63 -30.99
N THR A 5 -1.56 4.57 -29.66
CA THR A 5 -1.02 5.63 -28.81
C THR A 5 0.50 5.57 -28.85
N ARG A 6 1.15 6.71 -29.08
CA ARG A 6 2.61 6.85 -29.03
C ARG A 6 2.97 7.78 -27.89
N SER A 7 2.84 7.28 -26.67
CA SER A 7 3.18 8.03 -25.47
C SER A 7 4.67 7.89 -25.12
N ARG A 8 5.25 8.97 -24.63
CA ARG A 8 6.59 9.02 -24.08
C ARG A 8 6.55 9.76 -22.74
N SER A 9 7.08 9.14 -21.72
CA SER A 9 7.25 9.78 -20.42
C SER A 9 8.73 9.86 -20.05
N LYS A 10 9.14 11.00 -19.51
CA LYS A 10 10.47 11.23 -18.94
C LYS A 10 10.27 11.71 -17.50
N VAL A 11 10.87 11.00 -16.57
CA VAL A 11 10.84 11.32 -15.14
C VAL A 11 12.27 11.49 -14.65
N ASN A 12 12.58 12.62 -14.05
CA ASN A 12 13.82 12.84 -13.30
C ASN A 12 13.43 13.07 -11.84
N THR A 13 14.04 12.33 -10.94
CA THR A 13 13.85 12.49 -9.50
C THR A 13 15.19 12.71 -8.85
N PHE A 14 15.31 13.80 -8.10
CA PHE A 14 16.43 14.07 -7.19
C PHE A 14 15.95 13.77 -5.78
N TYR A 15 16.76 13.08 -5.01
CA TYR A 15 16.42 12.60 -3.69
C TYR A 15 17.58 12.87 -2.72
N GLY A 16 17.22 13.33 -1.52
CA GLY A 16 18.13 13.47 -0.39
C GLY A 16 17.44 13.03 0.90
N GLN A 17 18.16 12.34 1.77
CA GLN A 17 17.66 11.89 3.07
C GLN A 17 18.76 12.01 4.12
N ALA A 18 18.36 12.39 5.33
CA ALA A 18 19.18 12.32 6.52
C ALA A 18 18.39 11.60 7.63
N GLU A 19 19.08 10.74 8.36
CA GLU A 19 18.51 9.98 9.47
C GLU A 19 19.46 10.08 10.66
N GLY A 20 18.88 10.21 11.85
CA GLY A 20 19.60 10.23 13.13
C GLY A 20 18.93 9.31 14.12
N GLU A 21 19.74 8.56 14.86
CA GLU A 21 19.30 7.68 15.94
C GLU A 21 19.96 8.09 17.26
N TYR A 22 19.19 8.02 18.34
CA TYR A 22 19.68 8.32 19.68
C TYR A 22 19.07 7.38 20.71
N SER A 23 19.92 6.69 21.48
CA SER A 23 19.52 5.71 22.49
C SER A 23 20.16 6.07 23.83
N PRO A 24 19.53 6.97 24.63
CA PRO A 24 20.08 7.41 25.90
C PRO A 24 20.17 6.27 26.95
N THR A 25 19.32 5.27 26.80
CA THR A 25 19.29 4.08 27.67
C THR A 25 18.94 2.85 26.86
N LYS A 26 19.08 1.65 27.43
CA LYS A 26 18.63 0.38 26.80
C LYS A 26 17.12 0.29 26.60
N ARG A 27 16.35 1.23 27.13
CA ARG A 27 14.88 1.23 27.10
C ARG A 27 14.26 2.32 26.24
N TRP A 28 15.02 3.32 25.84
CA TRP A 28 14.57 4.44 25.05
C TRP A 28 15.35 4.56 23.75
N PHE A 29 14.61 4.61 22.64
CA PHE A 29 15.15 4.74 21.32
C PHE A 29 14.41 5.87 20.60
N PHE A 30 15.16 6.84 20.10
CA PHE A 30 14.63 7.95 19.32
C PHE A 30 15.20 7.89 17.92
N THR A 31 14.36 8.15 16.92
CA THR A 31 14.81 8.34 15.54
C THR A 31 14.25 9.64 15.00
N ALA A 32 15.01 10.31 14.16
CA ALA A 32 14.56 11.44 13.38
C ALA A 32 14.98 11.22 11.92
N ASN A 33 14.07 11.46 11.01
CA ASN A 33 14.30 11.33 9.58
C ASN A 33 13.78 12.57 8.87
N VAL A 34 14.56 13.08 7.90
CA VAL A 34 14.14 14.15 6.99
C VAL A 34 14.50 13.72 5.59
N SER A 35 13.54 13.81 4.67
CA SER A 35 13.77 13.54 3.25
C SER A 35 13.21 14.64 2.37
N ALA A 36 13.85 14.85 1.23
CA ALA A 36 13.44 15.79 0.21
C ALA A 36 13.49 15.12 -1.16
N HIS A 37 12.42 15.29 -1.96
CA HIS A 37 12.33 14.83 -3.33
C HIS A 37 12.01 16.00 -4.24
N GLN A 38 12.66 16.05 -5.40
CA GLN A 38 12.29 16.92 -6.50
C GLN A 38 11.91 16.03 -7.68
N HIS A 39 10.66 16.02 -8.04
CA HIS A 39 10.15 15.32 -9.21
C HIS A 39 10.00 16.29 -10.38
N LEU A 40 10.52 15.92 -11.55
CA LEU A 40 10.33 16.61 -12.81
C LEU A 40 9.77 15.59 -13.81
N VAL A 41 8.51 15.75 -14.19
CA VAL A 41 7.78 14.79 -15.01
C VAL A 41 7.31 15.48 -16.27
N ARG A 42 7.72 14.93 -17.41
CA ARG A 42 7.21 15.31 -18.73
C ARG A 42 6.58 14.09 -19.39
N SER A 43 5.30 14.19 -19.70
CA SER A 43 4.53 13.16 -20.41
C SER A 43 4.01 13.74 -21.72
N GLU A 44 4.20 13.02 -22.82
CA GLU A 44 3.81 13.47 -24.17
C GLU A 44 3.06 12.33 -24.87
N ASP A 45 1.95 12.64 -25.54
CA ASP A 45 1.35 11.76 -26.54
C ASP A 45 1.43 12.42 -27.92
N LYS A 46 2.13 11.77 -28.86
CA LYS A 46 2.42 12.31 -30.19
C LYS A 46 1.31 12.06 -31.20
N ASN A 47 0.33 11.26 -30.86
CA ASN A 47 -0.72 10.85 -31.79
C ASN A 47 -2.04 11.62 -31.62
N ILE A 48 -2.12 12.53 -30.65
CA ILE A 48 -3.29 13.38 -30.47
C ILE A 48 -3.10 14.66 -31.30
N ILE A 49 -3.93 14.82 -32.33
CA ILE A 49 -4.00 16.04 -33.16
C ILE A 49 -5.15 16.88 -32.58
N LEU A 50 -4.87 18.12 -32.21
CA LEU A 50 -5.91 19.05 -31.77
C LEU A 50 -6.82 19.44 -32.94
N GLN A 51 -8.07 19.79 -32.66
CA GLN A 51 -9.09 20.15 -33.67
C GLN A 51 -8.70 21.35 -34.54
N ASP A 52 -7.77 22.19 -34.12
CA ASP A 52 -7.23 23.33 -34.83
C ASP A 52 -6.03 23.01 -35.74
N GLY A 53 -5.67 21.74 -35.87
CA GLY A 53 -4.52 21.30 -36.66
C GLY A 53 -3.17 21.60 -36.05
N GLY A 54 -3.13 22.17 -34.87
CA GLY A 54 -1.91 22.41 -34.12
C GLY A 54 -1.31 21.10 -33.62
N LYS A 55 0.00 20.90 -33.77
CA LYS A 55 0.75 19.83 -33.10
C LYS A 55 0.96 20.22 -31.63
N ALA A 56 -0.09 20.23 -30.84
CA ALA A 56 0.10 20.40 -29.39
C ALA A 56 0.64 19.11 -28.81
N ILE A 57 1.62 19.24 -27.93
CA ILE A 57 2.04 18.19 -27.05
C ILE A 57 0.88 17.95 -26.09
N VAL A 58 0.10 16.90 -26.34
CA VAL A 58 -0.94 16.48 -25.42
C VAL A 58 -0.24 15.71 -24.29
N GLY A 59 -0.06 16.37 -23.19
CA GLY A 59 0.66 15.83 -22.08
C GLY A 59 0.84 16.90 -21.01
N TYR A 60 1.67 16.62 -20.03
CA TYR A 60 2.01 17.61 -18.99
C TYR A 60 3.52 17.67 -18.79
N ASP A 61 3.98 18.86 -18.40
CA ASP A 61 5.35 19.13 -17.97
C ASP A 61 5.24 19.81 -16.60
N LYS A 62 5.47 19.06 -15.54
CA LYS A 62 5.26 19.51 -14.17
C LYS A 62 6.40 19.06 -13.26
N GLY A 63 6.75 19.95 -12.33
CA GLY A 63 7.65 19.63 -11.24
C GLY A 63 6.95 19.77 -9.90
N ARG A 64 7.36 18.95 -8.92
CA ARG A 64 6.88 19.03 -7.55
C ARG A 64 8.02 18.74 -6.57
N VAL A 65 8.16 19.60 -5.57
CA VAL A 65 8.99 19.36 -4.39
C VAL A 65 8.14 18.63 -3.37
N GLU A 66 8.70 17.61 -2.75
CA GLU A 66 8.09 16.88 -1.65
C GLU A 66 9.08 16.83 -0.50
N LEU A 67 8.65 17.28 0.67
CA LEU A 67 9.43 17.20 1.91
C LEU A 67 8.70 16.31 2.89
N SER A 68 9.43 15.48 3.62
CA SER A 68 8.90 14.70 4.71
C SER A 68 9.85 14.73 5.89
N GLY A 69 9.30 14.99 7.07
CA GLY A 69 10.00 14.90 8.33
C GLY A 69 9.28 13.96 9.28
N SER A 70 10.00 13.11 10.00
CA SER A 70 9.40 12.26 11.04
C SER A 70 10.32 12.16 12.25
N VAL A 71 9.67 12.06 13.41
CA VAL A 71 10.33 11.73 14.67
C VAL A 71 9.62 10.56 15.31
N SER A 72 10.37 9.65 15.91
CA SER A 72 9.81 8.55 16.66
C SER A 72 10.44 8.42 18.05
N ALA A 73 9.65 7.93 18.98
CA ALA A 73 10.11 7.53 20.30
C ALA A 73 9.61 6.12 20.59
N LYS A 74 10.53 5.19 20.82
CA LYS A 74 10.23 3.83 21.26
C LYS A 74 10.65 3.68 22.72
N TRP A 75 9.73 3.15 23.53
CA TRP A 75 9.94 2.82 24.94
C TRP A 75 9.73 1.34 25.18
N GLN A 76 10.69 0.72 25.85
CA GLN A 76 10.64 -0.68 26.29
C GLN A 76 10.64 -0.73 27.82
N PRO A 77 9.47 -0.61 28.49
CA PRO A 77 9.41 -0.62 29.96
C PRO A 77 9.95 -1.93 30.56
N ILE A 78 9.73 -3.03 29.87
CA ILE A 78 10.26 -4.36 30.17
C ILE A 78 10.71 -5.04 28.89
N ASP A 79 11.53 -6.07 28.97
CA ASP A 79 12.11 -6.78 27.81
C ASP A 79 11.08 -7.41 26.86
N ARG A 80 9.83 -7.56 27.33
CA ARG A 80 8.74 -8.20 26.58
C ARG A 80 7.68 -7.24 26.07
N LEU A 81 7.79 -5.96 26.33
CA LEU A 81 6.80 -4.96 25.91
C LEU A 81 7.49 -3.77 25.26
N GLY A 82 7.09 -3.46 24.04
CA GLY A 82 7.50 -2.28 23.29
C GLY A 82 6.30 -1.37 23.02
N MET A 83 6.51 -0.06 23.11
CA MET A 83 5.57 0.98 22.72
C MET A 83 6.29 2.01 21.86
N SER A 84 5.66 2.48 20.80
CA SER A 84 6.27 3.49 19.93
C SER A 84 5.24 4.52 19.51
N VAL A 85 5.68 5.78 19.46
CA VAL A 85 4.93 6.90 18.86
C VAL A 85 5.75 7.42 17.69
N VAL A 86 5.11 7.66 16.57
CA VAL A 86 5.69 8.30 15.40
C VAL A 86 4.86 9.53 15.06
N LEU A 87 5.53 10.66 14.84
CA LEU A 87 4.94 11.89 14.34
C LEU A 87 5.58 12.21 13.01
N ARG A 88 4.78 12.38 11.97
CA ARG A 88 5.23 12.70 10.62
C ARG A 88 4.55 13.95 10.11
N GLU A 89 5.30 14.79 9.42
CA GLU A 89 4.85 15.97 8.70
C GLU A 89 5.32 15.89 7.25
N GLU A 90 4.46 16.24 6.31
CA GLU A 90 4.75 16.16 4.88
C GLU A 90 4.32 17.44 4.16
N MET A 91 5.09 17.82 3.14
CA MET A 91 4.76 18.92 2.25
C MET A 91 4.86 18.46 0.79
N TYR A 92 3.86 18.80 -0.01
CA TYR A 92 3.81 18.52 -1.45
C TYR A 92 3.57 19.81 -2.22
N GLY A 93 4.60 20.27 -2.94
CA GLY A 93 4.57 21.59 -3.56
C GLY A 93 4.57 22.69 -2.51
N SER A 94 3.45 23.37 -2.34
CA SER A 94 3.24 24.41 -1.30
C SER A 94 2.25 23.98 -0.21
N GLU A 95 1.71 22.77 -0.28
CA GLU A 95 0.69 22.29 0.66
C GLU A 95 1.33 21.41 1.74
N TRP A 96 1.02 21.71 2.99
CA TRP A 96 1.39 20.91 4.14
C TRP A 96 0.26 19.94 4.51
N ALA A 97 0.61 18.69 4.76
CA ALA A 97 -0.30 17.75 5.39
C ALA A 97 -0.58 18.16 6.84
N PRO A 98 -1.73 17.85 7.41
CA PRO A 98 -1.89 17.89 8.85
C PRO A 98 -0.98 16.85 9.50
N LEU A 99 -0.52 17.10 10.75
CA LEU A 99 0.31 16.14 11.48
C LEU A 99 -0.23 14.71 11.40
N ILE A 100 0.64 13.76 11.08
CA ILE A 100 0.31 12.35 10.84
C ILE A 100 0.89 11.52 11.99
N PRO A 101 0.11 11.29 13.07
CA PRO A 101 0.53 10.46 14.18
C PRO A 101 0.31 8.97 13.91
N ALA A 102 1.18 8.14 14.51
CA ALA A 102 0.99 6.71 14.60
C ALA A 102 1.45 6.21 15.99
N PHE A 103 0.73 5.23 16.52
CA PHE A 103 1.06 4.55 17.76
C PHE A 103 1.14 3.04 17.52
N PHE A 104 2.16 2.42 18.11
CA PHE A 104 2.40 0.98 17.99
C PHE A 104 2.64 0.40 19.38
N ILE A 105 2.16 -0.81 19.60
CA ILE A 105 2.44 -1.61 20.79
C ILE A 105 2.76 -3.04 20.34
N ASP A 106 3.79 -3.62 20.92
CA ASP A 106 4.14 -5.02 20.72
C ASP A 106 4.46 -5.70 22.06
N GLY A 107 4.09 -6.96 22.19
CA GLY A 107 4.29 -7.70 23.42
C GLY A 107 4.53 -9.19 23.20
N ILE A 108 5.58 -9.73 23.84
CA ILE A 108 5.89 -11.16 23.85
C ILE A 108 5.07 -11.81 24.98
N ILE A 109 4.11 -12.66 24.60
CA ILE A 109 3.14 -13.26 25.52
C ILE A 109 3.51 -14.67 25.97
N SER A 110 4.37 -15.36 25.23
CA SER A 110 4.77 -16.73 25.58
C SER A 110 6.00 -16.77 26.49
N PRO A 111 6.09 -17.73 27.42
CA PRO A 111 7.29 -17.91 28.28
C PRO A 111 8.57 -18.14 27.47
N LYS A 112 8.46 -18.80 26.31
CA LYS A 112 9.58 -19.13 25.42
C LYS A 112 9.96 -17.97 24.49
N GLY A 113 9.22 -16.86 24.50
CA GLY A 113 9.48 -15.72 23.61
C GLY A 113 9.09 -15.92 22.14
N ASN A 114 8.33 -16.96 21.83
CA ASN A 114 8.02 -17.37 20.47
C ASN A 114 6.62 -16.97 19.97
N VAL A 115 5.85 -16.23 20.78
CA VAL A 115 4.56 -15.67 20.39
C VAL A 115 4.53 -14.19 20.76
N MET A 116 4.22 -13.35 19.77
CA MET A 116 4.16 -11.90 19.90
C MET A 116 2.80 -11.38 19.45
N LEU A 117 2.19 -10.52 20.25
CA LEU A 117 1.06 -9.69 19.85
C LEU A 117 1.55 -8.32 19.39
N LYS A 118 0.85 -7.74 18.41
CA LYS A 118 1.10 -6.40 17.90
C LYS A 118 -0.22 -5.69 17.70
N ALA A 119 -0.23 -4.39 17.95
CA ALA A 119 -1.34 -3.54 17.55
C ALA A 119 -0.83 -2.16 17.18
N SER A 120 -1.54 -1.50 16.27
CA SER A 120 -1.24 -0.13 15.87
C SER A 120 -2.51 0.66 15.56
N VAL A 121 -2.39 1.96 15.69
CA VAL A 121 -3.33 2.95 15.15
C VAL A 121 -2.52 4.03 14.46
N SER A 122 -2.91 4.39 13.26
CA SER A 122 -2.22 5.41 12.47
C SER A 122 -3.21 6.30 11.74
N ARG A 123 -2.88 7.58 11.64
CA ARG A 123 -3.50 8.47 10.68
C ARG A 123 -2.83 8.27 9.32
N ASN A 124 -3.63 8.20 8.27
CA ASN A 124 -3.18 8.14 6.88
C ASN A 124 -3.45 9.47 6.19
N TYR A 125 -2.56 9.85 5.30
CA TYR A 125 -2.72 11.03 4.46
C TYR A 125 -1.99 10.80 3.13
N ARG A 126 -2.63 11.14 2.01
CA ARG A 126 -2.03 11.00 0.68
C ARG A 126 -2.45 12.15 -0.22
N PHE A 127 -1.46 12.82 -0.78
CA PHE A 127 -1.67 13.80 -1.83
C PHE A 127 -1.90 13.11 -3.19
N PRO A 128 -2.72 13.68 -4.09
CA PRO A 128 -2.83 13.19 -5.47
C PRO A 128 -1.47 13.19 -6.15
N THR A 129 -1.20 12.18 -6.96
CA THR A 129 0.02 12.12 -7.76
C THR A 129 -0.03 13.14 -8.91
N LEU A 130 1.12 13.49 -9.49
CA LEU A 130 1.15 14.33 -10.68
C LEU A 130 0.34 13.71 -11.84
N ASN A 131 0.29 12.38 -11.90
CA ASN A 131 -0.52 11.68 -12.88
C ASN A 131 -2.03 11.82 -12.62
N ASP A 132 -2.46 11.72 -11.36
CA ASP A 132 -3.85 11.93 -10.98
C ASP A 132 -4.32 13.35 -11.35
N LEU A 133 -3.45 14.34 -11.18
CA LEU A 133 -3.80 15.74 -11.44
C LEU A 133 -3.75 16.12 -12.92
N TYR A 134 -2.73 15.65 -13.66
CA TYR A 134 -2.35 16.25 -14.94
C TYR A 134 -2.28 15.28 -16.10
N PHE A 135 -2.54 14.00 -15.92
CA PHE A 135 -2.57 13.04 -17.03
C PHE A 135 -3.63 13.42 -18.05
N LEU A 136 -3.27 13.45 -19.32
CA LEU A 136 -4.24 13.71 -20.40
C LEU A 136 -4.48 12.42 -21.20
N PRO A 137 -5.77 12.11 -21.50
CA PRO A 137 -6.93 13.01 -21.39
C PRO A 137 -7.72 12.94 -20.07
N GLY A 138 -7.26 12.29 -19.03
CA GLY A 138 -8.10 11.93 -17.87
C GLY A 138 -7.80 12.60 -16.53
N GLY A 139 -6.66 13.26 -16.36
CA GLY A 139 -6.28 13.84 -15.05
C GLY A 139 -7.28 14.87 -14.51
N ASN A 140 -7.34 15.00 -13.20
CA ASN A 140 -8.28 15.89 -12.51
C ASN A 140 -7.56 16.79 -11.50
N PRO A 141 -7.32 18.08 -11.82
CA PRO A 141 -6.63 19.01 -10.93
C PRO A 141 -7.45 19.42 -9.69
N ASN A 142 -8.73 19.06 -9.61
CA ASN A 142 -9.62 19.37 -8.50
C ASN A 142 -9.73 18.23 -7.47
N LEU A 143 -8.82 17.26 -7.50
CA LEU A 143 -8.81 16.19 -6.51
C LEU A 143 -8.46 16.73 -5.12
N ARG A 144 -9.16 16.21 -4.13
CA ARG A 144 -8.84 16.41 -2.71
C ARG A 144 -7.87 15.36 -2.24
N ASN A 145 -7.12 15.68 -1.18
CA ASN A 145 -6.19 14.76 -0.54
C ASN A 145 -6.95 13.66 0.21
N GLU A 146 -6.48 12.43 0.10
CA GLU A 146 -7.02 11.32 0.88
C GLU A 146 -6.54 11.42 2.33
N HIS A 147 -7.42 11.10 3.26
CA HIS A 147 -7.08 11.06 4.68
C HIS A 147 -7.93 10.02 5.42
N GLY A 148 -7.43 9.54 6.55
CA GLY A 148 -8.17 8.54 7.29
C GLY A 148 -7.37 7.97 8.46
N PHE A 149 -7.91 6.89 9.01
CA PHE A 149 -7.29 6.13 10.10
C PHE A 149 -7.25 4.65 9.78
N SER A 150 -6.17 4.00 10.20
CA SER A 150 -6.03 2.55 10.14
C SER A 150 -5.73 2.00 11.52
N TYR A 151 -6.31 0.85 11.79
CA TYR A 151 -6.14 0.05 12.99
C TYR A 151 -5.66 -1.32 12.58
N ASP A 152 -4.66 -1.84 13.27
CA ASP A 152 -4.12 -3.17 13.04
C ASP A 152 -3.97 -3.91 14.36
N ALA A 153 -4.26 -5.20 14.36
CA ALA A 153 -3.98 -6.09 15.46
C ALA A 153 -3.58 -7.47 14.93
N GLY A 154 -2.50 -8.01 15.45
CA GLY A 154 -2.00 -9.27 14.94
C GLY A 154 -1.26 -10.10 15.97
N VAL A 155 -1.15 -11.39 15.66
CA VAL A 155 -0.34 -12.34 16.38
C VAL A 155 0.68 -12.94 15.42
N SER A 156 1.93 -13.04 15.84
CA SER A 156 2.97 -13.77 15.13
C SER A 156 3.59 -14.83 16.06
N PHE A 157 4.04 -15.92 15.46
CA PHE A 157 4.67 -17.00 16.19
C PHE A 157 5.86 -17.57 15.41
N GLU A 158 6.80 -18.15 16.16
CA GLU A 158 7.89 -18.93 15.63
C GLU A 158 8.08 -20.19 16.47
N VAL A 159 8.07 -21.33 15.81
CA VAL A 159 8.33 -22.63 16.43
C VAL A 159 9.26 -23.44 15.54
N GLY A 160 10.08 -24.29 16.14
CA GLY A 160 11.01 -25.09 15.37
C GLY A 160 11.84 -26.03 16.23
N LYS A 161 12.51 -26.92 15.53
CA LYS A 161 13.54 -27.80 16.08
C LYS A 161 14.76 -27.66 15.19
N GLU A 162 15.88 -27.30 15.78
CA GLU A 162 17.15 -27.10 15.05
C GLU A 162 17.46 -28.25 14.12
N ASN A 163 17.88 -27.92 12.88
CA ASN A 163 18.21 -28.85 11.80
C ASN A 163 17.09 -29.83 11.41
N VAL A 164 15.83 -29.58 11.80
CA VAL A 164 14.69 -30.41 11.44
C VAL A 164 13.61 -29.56 10.76
N TYR A 165 13.09 -28.55 11.45
CA TYR A 165 12.10 -27.64 10.88
C TYR A 165 12.08 -26.30 11.59
N LYS A 166 11.68 -25.29 10.84
CA LYS A 166 11.35 -23.95 11.33
C LYS A 166 10.00 -23.53 10.73
N LEU A 167 9.02 -23.26 11.57
CA LEU A 167 7.73 -22.72 11.19
C LEU A 167 7.57 -21.35 11.83
N ASN A 168 7.33 -20.33 11.04
CA ASN A 168 6.91 -19.03 11.51
C ASN A 168 5.67 -18.56 10.73
N GLY A 169 4.87 -17.74 11.36
CA GLY A 169 3.67 -17.24 10.73
C GLY A 169 2.96 -16.22 11.59
N GLY A 170 1.83 -15.78 11.11
CA GLY A 170 0.99 -14.83 11.83
C GLY A 170 -0.34 -14.59 11.15
N VAL A 171 -1.23 -14.02 11.94
CA VAL A 171 -2.53 -13.53 11.50
C VAL A 171 -2.59 -12.06 11.89
N ASN A 172 -2.99 -11.21 10.96
CA ASN A 172 -3.22 -9.79 11.16
C ASN A 172 -4.66 -9.46 10.77
N TRP A 173 -5.38 -8.79 11.65
CA TRP A 173 -6.62 -8.10 11.36
C TRP A 173 -6.30 -6.63 11.12
N PHE A 174 -6.97 -6.03 10.15
CA PHE A 174 -6.89 -4.59 9.90
C PHE A 174 -8.27 -4.00 9.64
N ASP A 175 -8.39 -2.72 9.91
CA ASP A 175 -9.58 -1.91 9.68
C ASP A 175 -9.14 -0.50 9.31
N SER A 176 -9.60 0.03 8.18
CA SER A 176 -9.15 1.30 7.63
C SER A 176 -10.33 2.08 7.05
N TYR A 177 -10.50 3.30 7.53
CA TYR A 177 -11.44 4.27 7.02
C TYR A 177 -10.68 5.35 6.29
N ILE A 178 -11.00 5.56 5.01
CA ILE A 178 -10.34 6.55 4.16
C ILE A 178 -11.39 7.43 3.52
N ASP A 179 -11.31 8.72 3.81
CA ASP A 179 -12.11 9.75 3.18
C ASP A 179 -11.40 10.27 1.93
N ASP A 180 -12.20 10.71 0.95
CA ASP A 180 -11.74 11.24 -0.33
C ASP A 180 -10.82 10.31 -1.13
N TRP A 181 -11.03 8.98 -1.03
CA TRP A 181 -10.29 7.98 -1.78
C TRP A 181 -10.25 8.28 -3.29
N ILE A 182 -9.06 8.27 -3.89
CA ILE A 182 -8.87 8.56 -5.31
C ILE A 182 -8.86 7.25 -6.10
N ILE A 183 -9.82 7.11 -7.02
CA ILE A 183 -9.93 5.96 -7.91
C ILE A 183 -10.10 6.41 -9.36
N TRP A 184 -9.46 5.70 -10.28
CA TRP A 184 -9.63 5.91 -11.73
C TRP A 184 -10.85 5.14 -12.22
N LEU A 185 -11.85 5.86 -12.70
CA LEU A 185 -13.11 5.29 -13.20
C LEU A 185 -13.28 5.60 -14.68
N PRO A 186 -13.94 4.70 -15.44
CA PRO A 186 -14.27 4.96 -16.83
C PRO A 186 -15.28 6.13 -16.94
N THR A 187 -15.07 6.95 -17.94
CA THR A 187 -15.96 8.05 -18.28
C THR A 187 -16.85 7.70 -19.48
N THR A 188 -17.95 8.41 -19.65
CA THR A 188 -18.82 8.29 -20.85
C THR A 188 -18.10 8.63 -22.16
N LYS A 189 -16.95 9.29 -22.09
CA LYS A 189 -16.12 9.66 -23.24
C LYS A 189 -15.09 8.58 -23.63
N GLY A 190 -15.11 7.42 -22.97
CA GLY A 190 -14.25 6.27 -23.29
C GLY A 190 -12.82 6.33 -22.77
N PHE A 191 -12.52 7.20 -21.81
CA PHE A 191 -11.25 7.23 -21.09
C PHE A 191 -11.47 7.18 -19.58
N PHE A 192 -10.44 6.80 -18.82
CA PHE A 192 -10.45 6.80 -17.36
C PHE A 192 -10.10 8.18 -16.81
N SER A 193 -10.76 8.57 -15.71
CA SER A 193 -10.46 9.80 -14.97
C SER A 193 -10.49 9.55 -13.46
N PRO A 194 -9.54 10.10 -12.70
CA PRO A 194 -9.54 9.95 -11.25
C PRO A 194 -10.60 10.83 -10.60
N ARG A 195 -11.24 10.27 -9.59
CA ARG A 195 -12.26 10.93 -8.79
C ARG A 195 -12.06 10.58 -7.32
N ASN A 196 -12.45 11.49 -6.44
CA ASN A 196 -12.59 11.16 -5.03
C ASN A 196 -13.90 10.41 -4.81
N VAL A 197 -13.82 9.24 -4.20
CA VAL A 197 -14.95 8.53 -3.58
C VAL A 197 -15.01 9.00 -2.14
N LYS A 198 -16.17 9.44 -1.66
CA LYS A 198 -16.28 10.17 -0.39
C LYS A 198 -15.73 9.40 0.80
N LYS A 199 -15.98 8.07 0.89
CA LYS A 199 -15.51 7.25 1.99
C LYS A 199 -15.33 5.81 1.55
N VAL A 200 -14.20 5.22 1.90
CA VAL A 200 -13.93 3.80 1.71
C VAL A 200 -13.62 3.17 3.06
N HIS A 201 -14.30 2.07 3.35
CA HIS A 201 -14.00 1.20 4.48
C HIS A 201 -13.34 -0.08 3.96
N ALA A 202 -12.05 -0.25 4.24
CA ALA A 202 -11.29 -1.43 3.91
C ALA A 202 -10.93 -2.18 5.20
N TYR A 203 -11.31 -3.44 5.30
CA TYR A 203 -11.05 -4.24 6.48
C TYR A 203 -10.74 -5.68 6.10
N GLY A 204 -10.24 -6.48 7.05
CA GLY A 204 -9.99 -7.85 6.72
C GLY A 204 -9.01 -8.58 7.60
N ILE A 205 -8.58 -9.73 7.09
CA ILE A 205 -7.64 -10.63 7.76
C ILE A 205 -6.57 -11.06 6.76
N GLU A 206 -5.33 -10.97 7.18
CA GLU A 206 -4.19 -11.50 6.46
C GLU A 206 -3.53 -12.63 7.27
N VAL A 207 -3.23 -13.73 6.61
CA VAL A 207 -2.52 -14.88 7.16
C VAL A 207 -1.25 -15.12 6.36
N LYS A 208 -0.12 -15.31 7.07
CA LYS A 208 1.16 -15.67 6.46
C LYS A 208 1.78 -16.84 7.22
N ALA A 209 2.34 -17.79 6.49
CA ALA A 209 3.07 -18.91 7.09
C ALA A 209 4.27 -19.27 6.22
N ASN A 210 5.41 -19.50 6.88
CA ASN A 210 6.65 -19.93 6.26
C ASN A 210 7.14 -21.17 6.99
N LEU A 211 7.35 -22.25 6.24
CA LEU A 211 7.82 -23.52 6.75
C LEU A 211 9.09 -23.91 6.02
N ALA A 212 10.19 -24.06 6.75
CA ALA A 212 11.41 -24.67 6.28
C ALA A 212 11.59 -26.02 6.96
N VAL A 213 11.81 -27.08 6.19
CA VAL A 213 12.00 -28.45 6.69
C VAL A 213 13.25 -29.05 6.04
N GLN A 214 14.09 -29.67 6.88
CA GLN A 214 15.24 -30.43 6.45
C GLN A 214 15.02 -31.92 6.75
N PRO A 215 14.31 -32.66 5.89
CA PRO A 215 13.93 -34.06 6.17
C PRO A 215 15.12 -34.98 6.16
N ALA A 216 16.22 -34.62 5.47
CA ALA A 216 17.49 -35.35 5.44
C ALA A 216 18.64 -34.38 5.11
N LYS A 217 19.89 -34.82 5.30
CA LYS A 217 21.13 -34.02 5.17
C LYS A 217 21.21 -33.16 3.91
N ASP A 218 20.80 -33.70 2.76
CA ASP A 218 20.94 -33.03 1.45
C ASP A 218 19.59 -32.43 0.94
N TRP A 219 18.54 -32.46 1.74
CA TRP A 219 17.21 -32.01 1.37
C TRP A 219 16.79 -30.77 2.15
N LEU A 220 16.25 -29.79 1.45
CA LEU A 220 15.61 -28.63 2.06
C LEU A 220 14.28 -28.33 1.33
N ILE A 221 13.22 -28.20 2.09
CA ILE A 221 11.89 -27.83 1.62
C ILE A 221 11.54 -26.50 2.25
N ASP A 222 11.31 -25.47 1.43
CA ASP A 222 10.82 -24.17 1.87
C ASP A 222 9.42 -23.94 1.28
N LEU A 223 8.44 -23.71 2.13
CA LEU A 223 7.07 -23.38 1.75
C LEU A 223 6.69 -22.01 2.34
N ASN A 224 6.23 -21.10 1.48
CA ASN A 224 5.76 -19.78 1.89
C ASN A 224 4.33 -19.62 1.37
N GLY A 225 3.38 -19.48 2.27
CA GLY A 225 1.97 -19.28 1.97
C GLY A 225 1.46 -17.96 2.52
N SER A 226 0.55 -17.34 1.78
CA SER A 226 -0.23 -16.20 2.24
C SER A 226 -1.67 -16.30 1.77
N TYR A 227 -2.56 -15.77 2.59
CA TYR A 227 -3.96 -15.59 2.28
C TYR A 227 -4.40 -14.23 2.82
N SER A 228 -5.22 -13.52 2.07
CA SER A 228 -5.91 -12.31 2.53
C SER A 228 -7.37 -12.31 2.11
N TRP A 229 -8.19 -11.86 3.03
CA TRP A 229 -9.57 -11.47 2.82
C TRP A 229 -9.69 -9.99 3.11
N THR A 230 -10.01 -9.18 2.07
CA THR A 230 -9.85 -7.72 2.08
C THR A 230 -11.04 -7.01 1.41
N PRO A 231 -12.26 -7.08 1.98
CA PRO A 231 -13.36 -6.24 1.54
C PRO A 231 -12.96 -4.77 1.57
N SER A 232 -13.38 -4.03 0.53
CA SER A 232 -13.11 -2.60 0.38
C SER A 232 -14.39 -1.95 -0.15
N ILE A 233 -15.18 -1.39 0.74
CA ILE A 233 -16.55 -0.99 0.49
C ILE A 233 -16.63 0.54 0.35
N ASN A 234 -17.36 1.03 -0.65
CA ASN A 234 -17.71 2.43 -0.76
C ASN A 234 -18.82 2.76 0.25
N GLU A 235 -18.49 3.43 1.34
CA GLU A 235 -19.43 3.92 2.36
C GLU A 235 -19.75 5.42 2.21
N GLY A 236 -19.38 6.02 1.09
CA GLY A 236 -19.70 7.43 0.81
C GLY A 236 -21.19 7.68 0.59
N GLU A 237 -21.55 8.95 0.46
CA GLU A 237 -22.91 9.33 0.06
C GLU A 237 -23.09 9.20 -1.45
N LYS A 238 -24.31 8.94 -1.89
CA LYS A 238 -24.66 8.91 -3.31
C LYS A 238 -24.29 10.23 -3.99
N MET A 239 -23.54 10.17 -5.07
CA MET A 239 -23.18 11.34 -5.87
C MET A 239 -24.32 11.83 -6.76
N SER A 240 -25.32 10.96 -7.03
CA SER A 240 -26.54 11.25 -7.76
C SER A 240 -27.62 10.22 -7.41
N PRO A 241 -28.91 10.47 -7.72
CA PRO A 241 -29.98 9.46 -7.53
C PRO A 241 -29.74 8.14 -8.27
N ALA A 242 -28.98 8.17 -9.37
CA ALA A 242 -28.61 6.99 -10.17
C ALA A 242 -27.33 6.29 -9.68
N ASP A 243 -26.67 6.79 -8.66
CA ASP A 243 -25.46 6.20 -8.10
C ASP A 243 -25.77 4.92 -7.33
N GLN A 244 -25.30 3.80 -7.84
CA GLN A 244 -25.45 2.46 -7.27
C GLN A 244 -24.16 1.95 -6.61
N SER A 245 -23.13 2.79 -6.49
CA SER A 245 -21.82 2.39 -5.97
C SER A 245 -21.74 2.33 -4.43
N VAL A 246 -22.67 2.96 -3.73
CA VAL A 246 -22.69 2.99 -2.25
C VAL A 246 -23.06 1.61 -1.69
N GLY A 247 -22.27 1.15 -0.71
CA GLY A 247 -22.37 -0.19 -0.13
C GLY A 247 -21.78 -1.31 -1.00
N LYS A 248 -21.07 -0.96 -2.08
CA LYS A 248 -20.50 -1.92 -3.03
C LYS A 248 -18.97 -2.01 -2.87
N GLN A 249 -18.46 -3.20 -3.23
CA GLN A 249 -17.01 -3.45 -3.32
C GLN A 249 -16.38 -2.54 -4.38
N LEU A 250 -15.18 -2.04 -4.11
CA LEU A 250 -14.42 -1.23 -5.08
C LEU A 250 -14.08 -2.06 -6.33
N PRO A 251 -14.19 -1.46 -7.53
CA PRO A 251 -13.80 -2.11 -8.77
C PRO A 251 -12.31 -2.52 -8.76
N TYR A 252 -12.01 -3.63 -9.41
CA TYR A 252 -10.66 -4.20 -9.59
C TYR A 252 -9.96 -4.65 -8.30
N VAL A 253 -10.61 -4.61 -7.15
CA VAL A 253 -10.10 -5.10 -5.87
C VAL A 253 -10.68 -6.49 -5.58
N PRO A 254 -9.87 -7.57 -5.58
CA PRO A 254 -10.35 -8.90 -5.21
C PRO A 254 -10.60 -8.95 -3.70
N GLU A 255 -11.70 -9.58 -3.28
CA GLU A 255 -11.96 -9.81 -1.85
C GLU A 255 -11.04 -10.86 -1.26
N HIS A 256 -10.70 -11.88 -2.05
CA HIS A 256 -9.82 -12.97 -1.61
C HIS A 256 -8.60 -13.05 -2.50
N SER A 257 -7.43 -13.19 -1.88
CA SER A 257 -6.21 -13.53 -2.59
C SER A 257 -5.39 -14.55 -1.80
N ALA A 258 -4.69 -15.42 -2.52
CA ALA A 258 -3.80 -16.40 -1.91
C ALA A 258 -2.55 -16.60 -2.77
N SER A 259 -1.46 -16.92 -2.13
CA SER A 259 -0.23 -17.31 -2.83
C SER A 259 0.47 -18.45 -2.11
N LEU A 260 1.14 -19.28 -2.90
CA LEU A 260 2.01 -20.34 -2.40
C LEU A 260 3.30 -20.36 -3.23
N THR A 261 4.43 -20.31 -2.54
CA THR A 261 5.75 -20.54 -3.13
C THR A 261 6.37 -21.72 -2.44
N GLY A 262 6.72 -22.75 -3.20
CA GLY A 262 7.42 -23.95 -2.73
C GLY A 262 8.78 -24.07 -3.40
N ARG A 263 9.82 -24.30 -2.60
CA ARG A 263 11.16 -24.61 -3.08
C ARG A 263 11.58 -25.96 -2.50
N LEU A 264 11.94 -26.87 -3.38
CA LEU A 264 12.56 -28.15 -3.04
C LEU A 264 14.00 -28.10 -3.50
N SER A 265 14.94 -28.25 -2.59
CA SER A 265 16.37 -28.31 -2.89
C SER A 265 16.92 -29.69 -2.52
N TRP A 266 17.69 -30.30 -3.40
CA TRP A 266 18.38 -31.55 -3.18
C TRP A 266 19.78 -31.47 -3.79
N ARG A 267 20.81 -31.49 -2.94
CA ARG A 267 22.21 -31.29 -3.36
C ARG A 267 22.36 -30.05 -4.24
N SER A 268 22.77 -30.20 -5.51
CA SER A 268 22.93 -29.12 -6.49
C SER A 268 21.65 -28.79 -7.28
N TRP A 269 20.54 -29.48 -7.03
CA TRP A 269 19.28 -29.29 -7.73
C TRP A 269 18.33 -28.45 -6.90
N ALA A 270 17.57 -27.56 -7.55
CA ALA A 270 16.49 -26.83 -6.94
C ALA A 270 15.28 -26.78 -7.88
N PHE A 271 14.11 -27.09 -7.33
CA PHE A 271 12.84 -26.96 -7.99
C PHE A 271 12.03 -25.85 -7.29
N LEU A 272 11.49 -24.92 -8.06
CA LEU A 272 10.68 -23.80 -7.55
C LEU A 272 9.28 -23.88 -8.17
N TYR A 273 8.26 -23.87 -7.33
CA TYR A 273 6.85 -23.76 -7.70
C TYR A 273 6.26 -22.47 -7.15
N LYS A 274 5.48 -21.75 -7.96
CA LYS A 274 4.74 -20.57 -7.55
C LYS A 274 3.30 -20.68 -8.01
N TRP A 275 2.38 -20.40 -7.12
CA TRP A 275 0.97 -20.34 -7.39
C TRP A 275 0.38 -19.08 -6.78
N ALA A 276 -0.59 -18.47 -7.48
CA ALA A 276 -1.35 -17.32 -7.02
C ALA A 276 -2.82 -17.49 -7.40
N PHE A 277 -3.68 -17.03 -6.52
CA PHE A 277 -5.12 -17.02 -6.70
C PHE A 277 -5.66 -15.64 -6.34
N TYR A 278 -6.63 -15.18 -7.13
CA TYR A 278 -7.44 -14.00 -6.86
C TYR A 278 -8.88 -14.36 -7.12
N SER A 279 -9.81 -13.93 -6.24
CA SER A 279 -11.23 -14.03 -6.48
C SER A 279 -11.65 -13.14 -7.66
N GLU A 280 -12.86 -13.31 -8.11
CA GLU A 280 -13.49 -12.40 -9.07
C GLU A 280 -13.39 -10.95 -8.59
N ARG A 281 -13.29 -10.05 -9.56
CA ARG A 281 -13.17 -8.59 -9.32
C ARG A 281 -14.23 -7.89 -10.15
N PHE A 282 -14.95 -7.00 -9.51
CA PHE A 282 -15.90 -6.17 -10.23
C PHE A 282 -15.20 -5.18 -11.16
N THR A 283 -15.78 -4.95 -12.33
CA THR A 283 -15.25 -4.00 -13.32
C THR A 283 -15.94 -2.64 -13.26
N MET A 284 -17.10 -2.59 -12.60
CA MET A 284 -17.93 -1.40 -12.43
C MET A 284 -18.24 -1.15 -10.97
N SER A 285 -18.45 0.12 -10.62
CA SER A 285 -18.80 0.52 -9.26
C SER A 285 -20.18 0.04 -8.79
N SER A 286 -21.09 -0.36 -9.71
CA SER A 286 -22.38 -0.97 -9.40
C SER A 286 -22.29 -2.46 -9.05
N ASN A 287 -21.13 -3.09 -9.28
CA ASN A 287 -20.85 -4.53 -9.12
C ASN A 287 -21.71 -5.44 -10.02
N ASP A 288 -22.13 -4.98 -11.19
CA ASP A 288 -22.96 -5.77 -12.11
C ASP A 288 -22.14 -6.74 -12.98
N TYR A 289 -20.84 -6.48 -13.14
CA TYR A 289 -19.94 -7.27 -13.99
C TYR A 289 -18.65 -7.60 -13.27
N THR A 290 -18.17 -8.83 -13.44
CA THR A 290 -16.90 -9.35 -12.89
C THR A 290 -15.90 -9.71 -13.99
N LEU A 291 -14.61 -9.78 -13.60
CA LEU A 291 -13.49 -10.37 -14.34
C LEU A 291 -13.08 -11.69 -13.69
#